data_fbe2d95c6a2afa37ae7ead3507d15ba2
#
_entry.id   fbe2d95c6a2afa37ae7ead3507d15ba2
#
_cell.length_a   1.000
_cell.length_b   1.000
_cell.length_c   1.000
_cell.angle_alpha   90.00
_cell.angle_beta   90.00
_cell.angle_gamma   90.00
#
_symmetry.space_group_name_H-M   'P 1'
#
loop_
_entity.id
_entity.type
_entity.pdbx_description
1 polymer ?
#
loop_
_entity_poly.entity_id
_entity_poly.type
_entity_poly.pdbx_seq_one_letter_code
_entity_poly.pdbx_strand_id
1 'polypeptide(L)'
;MPPPPPPPILLAGLALPPSAVSDLLKRASAELKLRPVKFPIIGEYKDCFTGEEFATWLVDNVQGFGGSLDRAEDAAKDLCEREGVLRRVGEFGNAFENNEEAFYQFRPKV
;
A
#
# COMPACT_ATOMS: atom_id res chain seq x y z
N MET A 1 -32.26 -14.51 -2.75
CA MET A 1 -31.42 -13.65 -3.59
C MET A 1 -30.03 -13.51 -2.97
N PRO A 2 -28.98 -13.71 -3.75
CA PRO A 2 -27.64 -13.47 -3.20
C PRO A 2 -27.50 -11.99 -2.87
N PRO A 3 -26.68 -11.64 -1.85
CA PRO A 3 -26.41 -10.24 -1.55
C PRO A 3 -25.71 -9.55 -2.72
N PRO A 4 -25.91 -8.24 -2.90
CA PRO A 4 -25.21 -7.53 -3.96
C PRO A 4 -23.68 -7.60 -3.72
N PRO A 5 -22.87 -7.57 -4.79
CA PRO A 5 -21.41 -7.55 -4.61
C PRO A 5 -20.99 -6.29 -3.85
N PRO A 6 -19.90 -6.34 -3.07
CA PRO A 6 -19.41 -5.15 -2.40
C PRO A 6 -19.01 -4.07 -3.41
N PRO A 7 -19.08 -2.79 -3.02
CA PRO A 7 -18.70 -1.72 -3.93
C PRO A 7 -17.20 -1.81 -4.30
N PRO A 8 -16.82 -1.40 -5.52
CA PRO A 8 -15.44 -1.43 -5.92
C PRO A 8 -14.60 -0.42 -5.12
N ILE A 9 -13.32 -0.71 -4.98
CA ILE A 9 -12.34 0.19 -4.39
C ILE A 9 -11.68 0.97 -5.53
N LEU A 10 -11.67 2.30 -5.42
CA LEU A 10 -11.04 3.15 -6.42
C LEU A 10 -9.59 3.44 -6.04
N LEU A 11 -8.66 3.04 -6.91
CA LEU A 11 -7.24 3.30 -6.76
C LEU A 11 -6.78 4.12 -7.96
N ALA A 12 -6.50 5.40 -7.76
CA ALA A 12 -6.13 6.34 -8.83
C ALA A 12 -7.17 6.32 -9.97
N GLY A 13 -8.46 6.21 -9.64
CA GLY A 13 -9.53 6.13 -10.61
C GLY A 13 -9.79 4.74 -11.20
N LEU A 14 -8.96 3.75 -10.87
CA LEU A 14 -9.15 2.37 -11.33
C LEU A 14 -10.05 1.64 -10.33
N ALA A 15 -11.22 1.19 -10.78
CA ALA A 15 -12.17 0.47 -9.94
C ALA A 15 -11.77 -1.01 -9.86
N LEU A 16 -11.49 -1.48 -8.65
CA LEU A 16 -11.13 -2.87 -8.39
C LEU A 16 -12.06 -3.48 -7.35
N PRO A 17 -12.49 -4.74 -7.52
CA PRO A 17 -13.25 -5.41 -6.47
C PRO A 17 -12.37 -5.61 -5.23
N PRO A 18 -12.96 -5.62 -4.02
CA PRO A 18 -12.17 -5.81 -2.79
C PRO A 18 -11.31 -7.07 -2.79
N SER A 19 -11.77 -8.15 -3.43
CA SER A 19 -10.98 -9.38 -3.55
C SER A 19 -9.70 -9.17 -4.37
N ALA A 20 -9.76 -8.38 -5.44
CA ALA A 20 -8.60 -8.06 -6.26
C ALA A 20 -7.60 -7.20 -5.48
N VAL A 21 -8.07 -6.26 -4.68
CA VAL A 21 -7.21 -5.45 -3.81
C VAL A 21 -6.54 -6.31 -2.75
N SER A 22 -7.30 -7.23 -2.14
CA SER A 22 -6.76 -8.17 -1.16
C SER A 22 -5.65 -9.04 -1.76
N ASP A 23 -5.88 -9.58 -2.96
CA ASP A 23 -4.88 -10.39 -3.66
C ASP A 23 -3.65 -9.57 -4.03
N LEU A 24 -3.84 -8.33 -4.46
CA LEU A 24 -2.76 -7.40 -4.76
C LEU A 24 -1.87 -7.17 -3.54
N LEU A 25 -2.47 -6.93 -2.38
CA LEU A 25 -1.73 -6.70 -1.13
C LEU A 25 -0.99 -7.97 -0.68
N LYS A 26 -1.59 -9.13 -0.84
CA LYS A 26 -0.92 -10.41 -0.55
C LYS A 26 0.32 -10.60 -1.43
N ARG A 27 0.19 -10.31 -2.72
CA ARG A 27 1.32 -10.39 -3.64
C ARG A 27 2.40 -9.39 -3.25
N ALA A 28 2.04 -8.17 -2.94
CA ALA A 28 3.00 -7.14 -2.53
C ALA A 28 3.74 -7.57 -1.26
N SER A 29 3.04 -8.12 -0.28
CA SER A 29 3.68 -8.56 0.97
C SER A 29 4.63 -9.73 0.76
N ALA A 30 4.40 -10.56 -0.27
CA ALA A 30 5.26 -11.68 -0.60
C ALA A 30 6.46 -11.28 -1.47
N GLU A 31 6.29 -10.26 -2.32
CA GLU A 31 7.31 -9.86 -3.30
C GLU A 31 8.18 -8.70 -2.86
N LEU A 32 7.65 -7.80 -2.03
CA LEU A 32 8.45 -6.71 -1.47
C LEU A 32 9.44 -7.26 -0.43
N LYS A 33 10.60 -6.64 -0.40
CA LYS A 33 11.64 -7.01 0.55
C LYS A 33 11.33 -6.37 1.92
N LEU A 34 10.52 -7.05 2.71
CA LEU A 34 10.17 -6.59 4.05
C LEU A 34 11.35 -6.78 5.00
N ARG A 35 11.61 -5.78 5.82
CA ARG A 35 12.74 -5.78 6.74
C ARG A 35 12.43 -5.01 8.02
N PRO A 36 13.11 -5.32 9.13
CA PRO A 36 12.94 -4.51 10.34
C PRO A 36 13.61 -3.15 10.17
N VAL A 37 12.97 -2.12 10.72
CA VAL A 37 13.51 -0.76 10.74
C VAL A 37 13.51 -0.26 12.16
N LYS A 38 14.65 0.27 12.61
CA LYS A 38 14.83 0.76 13.96
C LYS A 38 14.86 2.28 13.97
N PHE A 39 13.98 2.86 14.78
CA PHE A 39 13.92 4.30 14.98
C PHE A 39 14.46 4.65 16.35
N PRO A 40 15.34 5.68 16.46
CA PRO A 40 15.80 6.17 17.78
C PRO A 40 14.57 6.58 18.60
N ILE A 41 14.54 6.26 19.89
CA ILE A 41 13.50 6.61 20.85
C ILE A 41 12.21 5.82 20.69
N ILE A 42 11.70 5.63 19.46
CA ILE A 42 10.41 4.98 19.18
C ILE A 42 10.51 3.46 19.24
N GLY A 43 11.62 2.87 18.77
CA GLY A 43 11.84 1.43 18.78
C GLY A 43 11.90 0.80 17.40
N GLU A 44 11.79 -0.52 17.37
CA GLU A 44 11.90 -1.32 16.15
C GLU A 44 10.53 -1.73 15.63
N TYR A 45 10.35 -1.61 14.31
CA TYR A 45 9.18 -2.11 13.60
C TYR A 45 9.62 -3.20 12.63
N LYS A 46 8.88 -4.32 12.61
CA LYS A 46 9.17 -5.45 11.73
C LYS A 46 8.40 -5.34 10.42
N ASP A 47 8.89 -6.02 9.38
CA ASP A 47 8.21 -6.16 8.09
C ASP A 47 7.85 -4.82 7.45
N CYS A 48 8.81 -3.90 7.44
CA CYS A 48 8.66 -2.58 6.86
C CYS A 48 9.15 -2.52 5.41
N PHE A 49 8.56 -1.60 4.65
CA PHE A 49 8.99 -1.26 3.30
C PHE A 49 8.90 0.25 3.13
N THR A 50 9.60 0.79 2.12
CA THR A 50 9.52 2.23 1.83
C THR A 50 8.38 2.55 0.90
N GLY A 51 7.92 3.81 0.92
CA GLY A 51 6.92 4.29 -0.02
C GLY A 51 7.37 4.17 -1.47
N GLU A 52 8.65 4.44 -1.73
CA GLU A 52 9.23 4.29 -3.06
C GLU A 52 9.17 2.84 -3.55
N GLU A 53 9.52 1.90 -2.70
CA GLU A 53 9.46 0.48 -3.05
C GLU A 53 8.04 0.04 -3.40
N PHE A 54 7.07 0.49 -2.64
CA PHE A 54 5.67 0.14 -2.88
C PHE A 54 5.13 0.76 -4.17
N ALA A 55 5.38 2.04 -4.40
CA ALA A 55 4.94 2.72 -5.62
C ALA A 55 5.58 2.09 -6.87
N THR A 56 6.87 1.77 -6.80
CA THR A 56 7.58 1.09 -7.89
C THR A 56 7.01 -0.29 -8.15
N TRP A 57 6.73 -1.05 -7.09
CA TRP A 57 6.12 -2.37 -7.22
C TRP A 57 4.74 -2.28 -7.89
N LEU A 58 3.94 -1.28 -7.52
CA LEU A 58 2.62 -1.09 -8.11
C LEU A 58 2.71 -0.79 -9.62
N VAL A 59 3.60 0.10 -10.02
CA VAL A 59 3.74 0.46 -11.44
C VAL A 59 4.23 -0.73 -12.28
N ASP A 60 5.06 -1.59 -11.69
CA ASP A 60 5.60 -2.76 -12.38
C ASP A 60 4.61 -3.93 -12.47
N ASN A 61 3.68 -4.01 -11.54
CA ASN A 61 2.81 -5.18 -11.38
C ASN A 61 1.33 -4.93 -11.68
N VAL A 62 0.90 -3.68 -11.77
CA VAL A 62 -0.51 -3.36 -12.05
C VAL A 62 -0.61 -2.70 -13.43
N GLN A 63 -1.10 -3.47 -14.40
CA GLN A 63 -1.20 -3.00 -15.78
C GLN A 63 -2.16 -1.80 -15.93
N GLY A 64 -3.16 -1.72 -15.09
CA GLY A 64 -4.16 -0.64 -15.13
C GLY A 64 -3.57 0.77 -14.92
N PHE A 65 -2.35 0.88 -14.41
CA PHE A 65 -1.67 2.16 -14.25
C PHE A 65 -0.88 2.57 -15.49
N GLY A 66 -0.79 1.70 -16.50
CA GLY A 66 -0.16 2.01 -17.78
C GLY A 66 1.30 2.42 -17.68
N GLY A 67 2.03 1.92 -16.68
CA GLY A 67 3.43 2.29 -16.46
C GLY A 67 3.63 3.68 -15.86
N SER A 68 2.56 4.34 -15.41
CA SER A 68 2.64 5.68 -14.81
C SER A 68 2.95 5.60 -13.32
N LEU A 69 4.12 6.08 -12.92
CA LEU A 69 4.49 6.15 -11.51
C LEU A 69 3.57 7.11 -10.73
N ASP A 70 3.12 8.19 -11.36
CA ASP A 70 2.20 9.14 -10.73
C ASP A 70 0.87 8.46 -10.36
N ARG A 71 0.33 7.63 -11.25
CA ARG A 71 -0.89 6.89 -10.97
C ARG A 71 -0.68 5.85 -9.89
N ALA A 72 0.46 5.16 -9.90
CA ALA A 72 0.82 4.19 -8.86
C ALA A 72 0.95 4.88 -7.51
N GLU A 73 1.55 6.06 -7.47
CA GLU A 73 1.66 6.86 -6.25
C GLU A 73 0.29 7.28 -5.73
N ASP A 74 -0.61 7.74 -6.60
CA ASP A 74 -1.98 8.08 -6.22
C ASP A 74 -2.73 6.88 -5.68
N ALA A 75 -2.54 5.71 -6.28
CA ALA A 75 -3.14 4.46 -5.80
C ALA A 75 -2.60 4.09 -4.42
N ALA A 76 -1.31 4.25 -4.19
CA ALA A 76 -0.69 4.00 -2.89
C ALA A 76 -1.23 4.97 -1.84
N LYS A 77 -1.45 6.23 -2.19
CA LYS A 77 -2.09 7.20 -1.30
C LYS A 77 -3.49 6.77 -0.92
N ASP A 78 -4.28 6.31 -1.90
CA ASP A 78 -5.63 5.82 -1.64
C ASP A 78 -5.62 4.62 -0.69
N LEU A 79 -4.72 3.68 -0.89
CA LEU A 79 -4.59 2.51 -0.03
C LEU A 79 -4.15 2.88 1.39
N CYS A 80 -3.25 3.84 1.52
CA CYS A 80 -2.72 4.26 2.81
C CYS A 80 -3.68 5.18 3.56
N GLU A 81 -4.11 6.26 2.90
CA GLU A 81 -4.82 7.35 3.56
C GLU A 81 -6.33 7.12 3.63
N ARG A 82 -6.94 6.58 2.58
CA ARG A 82 -8.38 6.36 2.52
C ARG A 82 -8.79 4.97 2.99
N GLU A 83 -8.13 3.93 2.48
CA GLU A 83 -8.48 2.55 2.82
C GLU A 83 -7.82 2.05 4.11
N GLY A 84 -6.74 2.70 4.54
CA GLY A 84 -6.06 2.38 5.80
C GLY A 84 -5.39 1.02 5.82
N VAL A 85 -5.06 0.45 4.66
CA VAL A 85 -4.41 -0.87 4.58
C VAL A 85 -2.89 -0.82 4.72
N LEU A 86 -2.31 0.38 4.64
CA LEU A 86 -0.92 0.63 4.96
C LEU A 86 -0.85 1.53 6.20
N ARG A 87 0.13 1.28 7.03
CA ARG A 87 0.39 2.08 8.23
C ARG A 87 1.77 2.71 8.13
N ARG A 88 1.84 4.02 8.26
CA ARG A 88 3.12 4.70 8.35
C ARG A 88 3.73 4.47 9.73
N VAL A 89 5.02 4.15 9.78
CA VAL A 89 5.73 3.90 11.03
C VAL A 89 6.80 4.96 11.26
N GLY A 90 7.09 5.24 12.53
CA GLY A 90 8.14 6.18 12.90
C GLY A 90 7.72 7.64 12.93
N GLU A 91 6.53 8.00 12.47
CA GLU A 91 6.03 9.38 12.47
C GLU A 91 4.53 9.42 12.78
N PHE A 92 4.06 10.60 13.15
CA PHE A 92 2.63 10.83 13.37
C PHE A 92 1.89 10.94 12.04
N GLY A 93 0.65 10.47 12.03
CA GLY A 93 -0.19 10.52 10.84
C GLY A 93 0.01 9.31 9.94
N ASN A 94 -0.72 9.28 8.83
CA ASN A 94 -0.70 8.17 7.90
C ASN A 94 -0.63 8.64 6.44
N ALA A 95 0.08 9.75 6.20
CA ALA A 95 0.28 10.27 4.85
C ALA A 95 1.24 9.38 4.06
N PHE A 96 0.93 9.14 2.80
CA PHE A 96 1.81 8.38 1.92
C PHE A 96 2.80 9.32 1.22
N GLU A 97 4.08 8.97 1.25
CA GLU A 97 5.14 9.67 0.53
C GLU A 97 5.96 8.68 -0.28
N ASN A 98 6.17 8.99 -1.55
CA ASN A 98 6.99 8.19 -2.44
C ASN A 98 8.46 8.57 -2.30
N ASN A 99 9.11 8.07 -1.25
CA ASN A 99 10.53 8.30 -1.03
C ASN A 99 11.14 7.14 -0.22
N GLU A 100 12.46 7.16 -0.06
CA GLU A 100 13.21 6.12 0.65
C GLU A 100 13.19 6.28 2.17
N GLU A 101 12.68 7.38 2.67
CA GLU A 101 12.71 7.70 4.10
C GLU A 101 11.37 7.44 4.80
N ALA A 102 10.29 7.30 4.05
CA ALA A 102 8.98 6.98 4.58
C ALA A 102 8.79 5.47 4.61
N PHE A 103 8.59 4.92 5.81
CA PHE A 103 8.45 3.48 6.02
C PHE A 103 7.01 3.13 6.36
N TYR A 104 6.57 1.98 5.87
CA TYR A 104 5.19 1.51 6.01
C TYR A 104 5.15 0.03 6.37
N GLN A 105 4.05 -0.37 6.99
CA GLN A 105 3.70 -1.77 7.23
C GLN A 105 2.33 -2.03 6.64
N PHE A 106 2.10 -3.27 6.20
CA PHE A 106 0.74 -3.68 5.85
C PHE A 106 -0.07 -3.87 7.12
N ARG A 107 -1.29 -3.34 7.12
CA ARG A 107 -2.22 -3.58 8.21
C ARG A 107 -2.95 -4.88 7.96
N PRO A 108 -2.93 -5.82 8.91
CA PRO A 108 -3.75 -7.01 8.78
C PRO A 108 -5.23 -6.61 8.80
N LYS A 109 -6.02 -7.17 7.90
CA LYS A 109 -7.46 -7.06 7.99
C LYS A 109 -7.92 -7.98 9.11
N VAL A 110 -8.56 -7.39 10.07
CA VAL A 110 -9.19 -8.14 11.14
C VAL A 110 -10.55 -8.62 10.69
#